data_50912ed60ef408fff4a1025c667c964d
#
_entry.id   50912ed60ef408fff4a1025c667c964d
#
_cell.length_a   1.000
_cell.length_b   1.000
_cell.length_c   1.000
_cell.angle_alpha   90.00
_cell.angle_beta   90.00
_cell.angle_gamma   90.00
#
_symmetry.space_group_name_H-M   'P 1'
#
loop_
_entity.id
_entity.type
_entity.pdbx_description
1 polymer ?
#
loop_
_entity_poly.entity_id
_entity_poly.type
_entity_poly.pdbx_seq_one_letter_code
_entity_poly.pdbx_strand_id
1 'polypeptide(L)'
;MPKKLTSISHIIILLFLISICIWDRIVNIPKFPFNFFYVTQLNLYINIIYYLLIIKTDLNNLNPILHYQRLFNFIFSLSFLVTIMFWGMLFIDKGTLYKKGLHIPFILNCSLHGGVFIINACEQLFICKRKNPKYCSVNLYFIITLIYTVSIKLIQELFNIKTYPFALKSIKIMIFVNFTGFLTCVLGHYIYIFLSKSKKSNNEEEEELVETVIN
;
A
#
# COMPACT_ATOMS: atom_id res chain seq x y z
N MET A 1 -3.62 -11.99 19.85
CA MET A 1 -4.09 -10.69 20.35
C MET A 1 -5.58 -10.78 20.65
N PRO A 2 -6.10 -10.23 21.76
CA PRO A 2 -7.54 -10.20 22.04
C PRO A 2 -8.29 -9.44 20.94
N LYS A 3 -9.49 -9.91 20.55
CA LYS A 3 -10.29 -9.27 19.50
C LYS A 3 -10.50 -7.76 19.69
N LYS A 4 -10.79 -7.34 20.93
CA LYS A 4 -10.94 -5.90 21.24
C LYS A 4 -9.70 -5.08 20.92
N LEU A 5 -8.51 -5.61 21.21
CA LEU A 5 -7.26 -4.90 20.96
C LEU A 5 -6.96 -4.80 19.46
N THR A 6 -7.33 -5.84 18.69
CA THR A 6 -7.24 -5.83 17.22
C THR A 6 -8.12 -4.72 16.62
N SER A 7 -9.39 -4.64 17.04
CA SER A 7 -10.31 -3.60 16.55
C SER A 7 -9.84 -2.19 16.91
N ILE A 8 -9.32 -1.99 18.11
CA ILE A 8 -8.75 -0.69 18.53
C ILE A 8 -7.55 -0.34 17.66
N SER A 9 -6.66 -1.30 17.37
CA SER A 9 -5.52 -1.07 16.49
C SER A 9 -5.96 -0.65 15.08
N HIS A 10 -6.96 -1.31 14.50
CA HIS A 10 -7.49 -0.94 13.19
C HIS A 10 -8.11 0.47 13.18
N ILE A 11 -8.80 0.86 14.26
CA ILE A 11 -9.35 2.23 14.41
C ILE A 11 -8.22 3.26 14.47
N ILE A 12 -7.17 3.01 15.25
CA ILE A 12 -6.01 3.91 15.35
C ILE A 12 -5.34 4.07 14.00
N ILE A 13 -5.14 2.97 13.27
CA ILE A 13 -4.56 3.01 11.92
C ILE A 13 -5.44 3.82 10.97
N LEU A 14 -6.75 3.60 10.99
CA LEU A 14 -7.69 4.36 10.15
C LEU A 14 -7.62 5.85 10.43
N LEU A 15 -7.64 6.25 11.71
CA LEU A 15 -7.53 7.66 12.11
C LEU A 15 -6.21 8.28 11.63
N PHE A 16 -5.11 7.55 11.73
CA PHE A 16 -3.81 7.98 11.21
C PHE A 16 -3.85 8.18 9.69
N LEU A 17 -4.41 7.24 8.92
CA LEU A 17 -4.51 7.35 7.46
C LEU A 17 -5.41 8.52 7.04
N ILE A 18 -6.52 8.75 7.73
CA ILE A 18 -7.40 9.90 7.50
C ILE A 18 -6.68 11.21 7.81
N SER A 19 -5.91 11.29 8.91
CA SER A 19 -5.16 12.49 9.26
C SER A 19 -4.09 12.83 8.22
N ILE A 20 -3.39 11.84 7.68
CA ILE A 20 -2.44 12.02 6.56
C ILE A 20 -3.18 12.53 5.33
N CYS A 21 -4.34 11.96 5.01
CA CYS A 21 -5.15 12.36 3.86
C CYS A 21 -5.59 13.82 3.96
N ILE A 22 -6.08 14.24 5.12
CA ILE A 22 -6.47 15.63 5.39
C ILE A 22 -5.26 16.56 5.29
N TRP A 23 -4.15 16.20 5.94
CA TRP A 23 -2.92 17.00 5.90
C TRP A 23 -2.38 17.18 4.48
N ASP A 24 -2.35 16.10 3.71
CA ASP A 24 -1.95 16.16 2.30
C ASP A 24 -2.87 17.10 1.49
N ARG A 25 -4.18 17.07 1.74
CA ARG A 25 -5.14 17.96 1.09
C ARG A 25 -4.86 19.43 1.42
N ILE A 26 -4.61 19.75 2.68
CA ILE A 26 -4.30 21.11 3.12
C ILE A 26 -3.03 21.62 2.43
N VAL A 27 -1.98 20.80 2.39
CA VAL A 27 -0.68 21.19 1.78
C VAL A 27 -0.73 21.27 0.25
N ASN A 28 -1.54 20.40 -0.39
CA ASN A 28 -1.59 20.26 -1.85
C ASN A 28 -2.84 20.84 -2.49
N ILE A 29 -3.65 21.63 -1.78
CA ILE A 29 -4.86 22.33 -2.32
C ILE A 29 -4.64 22.92 -3.72
N PRO A 30 -3.53 23.61 -4.04
CA PRO A 30 -3.35 24.22 -5.36
C PRO A 30 -3.29 23.22 -6.53
N LYS A 31 -3.13 21.92 -6.26
CA LYS A 31 -3.02 20.87 -7.26
C LYS A 31 -4.31 20.03 -7.42
N PHE A 32 -5.31 20.32 -6.63
CA PHE A 32 -6.63 19.73 -6.78
C PHE A 32 -7.29 20.14 -8.10
N PRO A 33 -8.01 19.27 -8.86
CA PRO A 33 -8.43 17.91 -8.51
C PRO A 33 -7.48 16.76 -8.92
N PHE A 34 -6.36 17.05 -9.56
CA PHE A 34 -5.56 16.07 -10.28
C PHE A 34 -4.66 15.19 -9.41
N ASN A 35 -4.52 15.53 -8.14
CA ASN A 35 -3.76 14.71 -7.19
C ASN A 35 -4.36 13.30 -6.99
N PHE A 36 -5.65 13.11 -7.27
CA PHE A 36 -6.29 11.78 -7.17
C PHE A 36 -5.64 10.71 -8.04
N PHE A 37 -5.03 11.11 -9.14
CA PHE A 37 -4.45 10.17 -10.10
C PHE A 37 -3.03 9.74 -9.75
N TYR A 38 -2.40 10.30 -8.71
CA TYR A 38 -1.11 9.78 -8.26
C TYR A 38 -1.29 8.42 -7.58
N VAL A 39 -0.42 7.47 -7.92
CA VAL A 39 -0.45 6.13 -7.32
C VAL A 39 -0.38 6.16 -5.79
N THR A 40 0.33 7.13 -5.23
CA THR A 40 0.42 7.37 -3.78
C THR A 40 -0.95 7.66 -3.17
N GLN A 41 -1.75 8.52 -3.83
CA GLN A 41 -3.08 8.88 -3.36
C GLN A 41 -4.05 7.70 -3.48
N LEU A 42 -4.00 7.00 -4.62
CA LEU A 42 -4.79 5.79 -4.81
C LEU A 42 -4.46 4.74 -3.74
N ASN A 43 -3.18 4.53 -3.45
CA ASN A 43 -2.75 3.64 -2.38
C ASN A 43 -3.34 4.06 -1.02
N LEU A 44 -3.27 5.34 -0.67
CA LEU A 44 -3.82 5.86 0.58
C LEU A 44 -5.34 5.62 0.67
N TYR A 45 -6.11 5.92 -0.37
CA TYR A 45 -7.57 5.73 -0.38
C TYR A 45 -7.96 4.26 -0.30
N ILE A 46 -7.28 3.38 -1.04
CA ILE A 46 -7.57 1.93 -0.99
C ILE A 46 -7.27 1.38 0.41
N ASN A 47 -6.21 1.85 1.07
CA ASN A 47 -5.94 1.49 2.47
C ASN A 47 -7.03 1.99 3.42
N ILE A 48 -7.50 3.24 3.29
CA ILE A 48 -8.62 3.76 4.11
C ILE A 48 -9.87 2.89 3.93
N ILE A 49 -10.23 2.56 2.69
CA ILE A 49 -11.37 1.69 2.38
C ILE A 49 -11.18 0.31 3.02
N TYR A 50 -9.99 -0.28 2.92
CA TYR A 50 -9.69 -1.56 3.55
C TYR A 50 -9.90 -1.52 5.06
N TYR A 51 -9.35 -0.51 5.76
CA TYR A 51 -9.49 -0.41 7.22
C TYR A 51 -10.93 -0.14 7.65
N LEU A 52 -11.72 0.60 6.89
CA LEU A 52 -13.16 0.74 7.12
C LEU A 52 -13.89 -0.61 7.04
N LEU A 53 -13.56 -1.41 6.02
CA LEU A 53 -14.17 -2.72 5.81
C LEU A 53 -13.78 -3.72 6.90
N ILE A 54 -12.51 -3.75 7.32
CA ILE A 54 -12.06 -4.68 8.36
C ILE A 54 -12.62 -4.32 9.74
N ILE A 55 -12.71 -3.02 10.07
CA ILE A 55 -13.34 -2.56 11.31
C ILE A 55 -14.81 -2.98 11.35
N LYS A 56 -15.56 -2.81 10.24
CA LYS A 56 -16.95 -3.30 10.15
C LYS A 56 -17.04 -4.80 10.42
N THR A 57 -16.08 -5.58 9.91
CA THR A 57 -16.03 -7.03 10.13
C THR A 57 -15.72 -7.36 11.59
N ASP A 58 -14.80 -6.64 12.22
CA ASP A 58 -14.42 -6.81 13.62
C ASP A 58 -15.59 -6.51 14.56
N LEU A 59 -16.29 -5.38 14.33
CA LEU A 59 -17.42 -4.94 15.15
C LEU A 59 -18.59 -5.93 15.07
N ASN A 60 -18.82 -6.54 13.92
CA ASN A 60 -19.87 -7.54 13.73
C ASN A 60 -19.45 -8.96 14.12
N ASN A 61 -18.23 -9.16 14.66
CA ASN A 61 -17.67 -10.46 14.99
C ASN A 61 -17.65 -11.47 13.83
N LEU A 62 -17.63 -10.97 12.59
CA LEU A 62 -17.58 -11.78 11.40
C LEU A 62 -16.14 -12.27 11.16
N ASN A 63 -16.01 -13.47 10.58
CA ASN A 63 -14.71 -13.88 10.07
C ASN A 63 -14.38 -13.04 8.82
N PRO A 64 -13.12 -12.57 8.67
CA PRO A 64 -12.73 -11.79 7.50
C PRO A 64 -13.00 -12.61 6.23
N ILE A 65 -13.81 -12.04 5.35
CA ILE A 65 -14.18 -12.67 4.09
C ILE A 65 -12.91 -12.84 3.24
N LEU A 66 -12.85 -13.93 2.49
CA LEU A 66 -11.74 -14.27 1.61
C LEU A 66 -11.26 -13.10 0.74
N HIS A 67 -12.19 -12.27 0.27
CA HIS A 67 -11.89 -11.09 -0.54
C HIS A 67 -11.07 -10.03 0.21
N TYR A 68 -11.28 -9.84 1.52
CA TYR A 68 -10.50 -8.89 2.31
C TYR A 68 -9.04 -9.33 2.49
N GLN A 69 -8.81 -10.64 2.57
CA GLN A 69 -7.44 -11.17 2.64
C GLN A 69 -6.70 -10.96 1.32
N ARG A 70 -7.38 -11.16 0.18
CA ARG A 70 -6.80 -10.87 -1.14
C ARG A 70 -6.57 -9.37 -1.33
N LEU A 71 -7.53 -8.54 -0.91
CA LEU A 71 -7.38 -7.08 -0.94
C LEU A 71 -6.18 -6.64 -0.10
N PHE A 72 -5.99 -7.21 1.08
CA PHE A 72 -4.83 -6.88 1.91
C PHE A 72 -3.50 -7.25 1.26
N ASN A 73 -3.40 -8.42 0.64
CA ASN A 73 -2.22 -8.80 -0.13
C ASN A 73 -1.92 -7.79 -1.25
N PHE A 74 -2.98 -7.35 -1.93
CA PHE A 74 -2.86 -6.34 -2.99
C PHE A 74 -2.38 -5.00 -2.45
N ILE A 75 -2.99 -4.45 -1.40
CA ILE A 75 -2.60 -3.14 -0.83
C ILE A 75 -1.22 -3.18 -0.20
N PHE A 76 -0.80 -4.31 0.37
CA PHE A 76 0.56 -4.52 0.87
C PHE A 76 1.57 -4.35 -0.27
N SER A 77 1.34 -5.04 -1.39
CA SER A 77 2.20 -4.98 -2.57
C SER A 77 2.20 -3.59 -3.20
N LEU A 78 1.04 -2.92 -3.26
CA LEU A 78 0.91 -1.56 -3.77
C LEU A 78 1.64 -0.54 -2.88
N SER A 79 1.53 -0.68 -1.56
CA SER A 79 2.24 0.17 -0.60
C SER A 79 3.76 -0.01 -0.71
N PHE A 80 4.22 -1.23 -0.93
CA PHE A 80 5.62 -1.53 -1.20
C PHE A 80 6.10 -0.86 -2.49
N LEU A 81 5.29 -0.96 -3.58
CA LEU A 81 5.57 -0.27 -4.84
C LEU A 81 5.75 1.23 -4.64
N VAL A 82 4.79 1.87 -3.95
CA VAL A 82 4.83 3.33 -3.69
C VAL A 82 6.11 3.71 -2.95
N THR A 83 6.48 2.91 -1.94
CA THR A 83 7.69 3.14 -1.13
C THR A 83 8.94 3.04 -1.99
N ILE A 84 9.14 1.93 -2.70
CA ILE A 84 10.36 1.68 -3.49
C ILE A 84 10.48 2.69 -4.64
N MET A 85 9.39 2.94 -5.36
CA MET A 85 9.42 3.87 -6.50
C MET A 85 9.71 5.31 -6.06
N PHE A 86 9.11 5.76 -4.96
CA PHE A 86 9.34 7.12 -4.49
C PHE A 86 10.77 7.31 -3.97
N TRP A 87 11.21 6.47 -3.03
CA TRP A 87 12.55 6.60 -2.46
C TRP A 87 13.65 6.29 -3.47
N GLY A 88 13.43 5.32 -4.37
CA GLY A 88 14.33 5.04 -5.47
C GLY A 88 14.52 6.23 -6.40
N MET A 89 13.43 6.89 -6.81
CA MET A 89 13.52 8.11 -7.62
C MET A 89 14.21 9.25 -6.87
N LEU A 90 13.96 9.40 -5.57
CA LEU A 90 14.60 10.41 -4.75
C LEU A 90 16.12 10.22 -4.64
N PHE A 91 16.58 8.96 -4.61
CA PHE A 91 18.02 8.64 -4.63
C PHE A 91 18.68 8.96 -5.96
N ILE A 92 17.97 8.71 -7.09
CA ILE A 92 18.52 8.94 -8.43
C ILE A 92 18.56 10.44 -8.75
N ASP A 93 17.46 11.15 -8.54
CA ASP A 93 17.35 12.58 -8.83
C ASP A 93 16.30 13.27 -7.95
N LYS A 94 16.79 14.03 -6.97
CA LYS A 94 15.92 14.84 -6.10
C LYS A 94 15.12 15.90 -6.87
N GLY A 95 15.66 16.43 -7.95
CA GLY A 95 15.02 17.47 -8.76
C GLY A 95 13.78 16.97 -9.53
N THR A 96 13.70 15.68 -9.81
CA THR A 96 12.58 15.07 -10.55
C THR A 96 11.29 15.08 -9.74
N LEU A 97 11.36 14.93 -8.41
CA LEU A 97 10.20 14.85 -7.52
C LEU A 97 9.79 16.21 -6.95
N TYR A 98 10.76 17.09 -6.72
CA TYR A 98 10.51 18.40 -6.14
C TYR A 98 10.49 19.47 -7.23
N LYS A 99 9.30 19.95 -7.62
CA LYS A 99 9.22 21.18 -8.39
C LYS A 99 9.71 22.34 -7.54
N LYS A 100 10.51 23.26 -8.13
CA LYS A 100 10.96 24.48 -7.47
C LYS A 100 9.74 25.20 -6.84
N GLY A 101 9.83 25.47 -5.54
CA GLY A 101 8.79 26.17 -4.77
C GLY A 101 7.74 25.29 -4.10
N LEU A 102 7.81 23.96 -4.21
CA LEU A 102 6.90 23.06 -3.50
C LEU A 102 7.59 22.42 -2.30
N HIS A 103 7.33 22.95 -1.11
CA HIS A 103 7.80 22.36 0.14
C HIS A 103 6.73 21.44 0.73
N ILE A 104 6.86 20.13 0.51
CA ILE A 104 6.08 19.15 1.27
C ILE A 104 6.82 18.86 2.57
N PRO A 105 6.15 18.97 3.75
CA PRO A 105 6.79 18.64 5.01
C PRO A 105 7.39 17.23 5.00
N PHE A 106 8.62 17.09 5.50
CA PHE A 106 9.34 15.81 5.46
C PHE A 106 8.54 14.67 6.11
N ILE A 107 7.92 14.94 7.26
CA ILE A 107 7.08 13.94 7.98
C ILE A 107 5.89 13.49 7.12
N LEU A 108 5.20 14.42 6.45
CA LEU A 108 4.09 14.09 5.55
C LEU A 108 4.58 13.21 4.40
N ASN A 109 5.73 13.55 3.83
CA ASN A 109 6.34 12.78 2.74
C ASN A 109 6.71 11.36 3.16
N CYS A 110 7.33 11.21 4.34
CA CYS A 110 7.63 9.90 4.92
C CYS A 110 6.35 9.10 5.19
N SER A 111 5.31 9.73 5.71
CA SER A 111 4.04 9.07 6.00
C SER A 111 3.34 8.58 4.74
N LEU A 112 3.29 9.40 3.68
CA LEU A 112 2.66 9.06 2.40
C LEU A 112 3.40 7.95 1.64
N HIS A 113 4.74 8.01 1.63
CA HIS A 113 5.56 7.17 0.77
C HIS A 113 6.28 6.01 1.49
N GLY A 114 6.17 5.91 2.80
CA GLY A 114 6.77 4.83 3.59
C GLY A 114 5.89 4.37 4.73
N GLY A 115 5.22 5.30 5.42
CA GLY A 115 4.42 5.02 6.62
C GLY A 115 3.29 4.02 6.36
N VAL A 116 2.60 4.14 5.22
CA VAL A 116 1.53 3.21 4.84
C VAL A 116 2.05 1.78 4.69
N PHE A 117 3.22 1.59 4.08
CA PHE A 117 3.84 0.27 3.96
C PHE A 117 4.26 -0.29 5.32
N ILE A 118 4.87 0.52 6.18
CA ILE A 118 5.27 0.12 7.55
C ILE A 118 4.06 -0.33 8.34
N ILE A 119 2.95 0.42 8.28
CA ILE A 119 1.69 0.06 8.95
C ILE A 119 1.19 -1.29 8.46
N ASN A 120 1.15 -1.52 7.14
CA ASN A 120 0.71 -2.79 6.57
C ASN A 120 1.64 -3.94 6.97
N ALA A 121 2.96 -3.70 7.08
CA ALA A 121 3.90 -4.69 7.57
C ALA A 121 3.67 -5.02 9.06
N CYS A 122 3.45 -4.00 9.89
CA CYS A 122 3.10 -4.18 11.30
C CYS A 122 1.76 -4.92 11.47
N GLU A 123 0.76 -4.57 10.67
CA GLU A 123 -0.52 -5.31 10.61
C GLU A 123 -0.28 -6.80 10.34
N GLN A 124 0.51 -7.12 9.32
CA GLN A 124 0.80 -8.50 8.95
C GLN A 124 1.56 -9.25 10.04
N LEU A 125 2.55 -8.61 10.67
CA LEU A 125 3.40 -9.24 11.66
C LEU A 125 2.75 -9.37 13.04
N PHE A 126 2.04 -8.34 13.49
CA PHE A 126 1.65 -8.23 14.90
C PHE A 126 0.15 -8.29 15.16
N ILE A 127 -0.66 -7.76 14.26
CA ILE A 127 -2.09 -7.56 14.50
C ILE A 127 -2.91 -8.74 13.95
N CYS A 128 -2.81 -9.04 12.68
CA CYS A 128 -3.63 -10.06 12.03
C CYS A 128 -3.07 -11.47 12.18
N LYS A 129 -3.76 -12.32 12.96
CA LYS A 129 -3.51 -13.77 13.00
C LYS A 129 -4.27 -14.47 11.86
N ARG A 130 -3.80 -14.33 10.63
CA ARG A 130 -4.41 -15.01 9.48
C ARG A 130 -3.84 -16.43 9.36
N LYS A 131 -4.62 -17.43 9.77
CA LYS A 131 -4.19 -18.84 9.70
C LYS A 131 -3.91 -19.30 8.26
N ASN A 132 -4.69 -18.85 7.28
CA ASN A 132 -4.53 -19.22 5.87
C ASN A 132 -4.62 -17.95 4.99
N PRO A 133 -3.54 -17.20 4.82
CA PRO A 133 -3.57 -16.02 3.98
C PRO A 133 -3.87 -16.41 2.52
N LYS A 134 -4.77 -15.65 1.88
CA LYS A 134 -5.07 -15.84 0.45
C LYS A 134 -4.27 -14.83 -0.37
N TYR A 135 -3.72 -15.33 -1.47
CA TYR A 135 -2.82 -14.57 -2.32
C TYR A 135 -3.56 -14.00 -3.53
N CYS A 136 -3.15 -12.84 -4.00
CA CYS A 136 -3.55 -12.33 -5.30
C CYS A 136 -2.85 -13.09 -6.42
N SER A 137 -3.49 -13.14 -7.57
CA SER A 137 -2.83 -13.62 -8.78
C SER A 137 -1.76 -12.60 -9.21
N VAL A 138 -0.58 -13.07 -9.57
CA VAL A 138 0.50 -12.24 -10.12
C VAL A 138 0.05 -11.50 -11.38
N ASN A 139 -0.77 -12.14 -12.20
CA ASN A 139 -1.33 -11.55 -13.43
C ASN A 139 -2.18 -10.30 -13.12
N LEU A 140 -2.84 -10.25 -11.95
CA LEU A 140 -3.63 -9.09 -11.54
C LEU A 140 -2.75 -7.84 -11.39
N TYR A 141 -1.54 -7.98 -10.86
CA TYR A 141 -0.60 -6.85 -10.75
C TYR A 141 -0.22 -6.32 -12.12
N PHE A 142 0.04 -7.20 -13.09
CA PHE A 142 0.35 -6.80 -14.46
C PHE A 142 -0.81 -6.03 -15.10
N ILE A 143 -2.04 -6.57 -14.99
CA ILE A 143 -3.23 -5.92 -15.54
C ILE A 143 -3.46 -4.54 -14.90
N ILE A 144 -3.35 -4.43 -13.57
CA ILE A 144 -3.59 -3.17 -12.86
C ILE A 144 -2.51 -2.13 -13.20
N THR A 145 -1.23 -2.51 -13.25
CA THR A 145 -0.16 -1.57 -13.63
C THR A 145 -0.31 -1.11 -15.08
N LEU A 146 -0.73 -1.99 -15.98
CA LEU A 146 -1.02 -1.65 -17.37
C LEU A 146 -2.20 -0.67 -17.49
N ILE A 147 -3.35 -1.00 -16.87
CA ILE A 147 -4.53 -0.13 -16.86
C ILE A 147 -4.17 1.24 -16.28
N TYR A 148 -3.47 1.27 -15.14
CA TYR A 148 -3.03 2.52 -14.53
C TYR A 148 -2.17 3.36 -15.47
N THR A 149 -1.16 2.75 -16.11
CA THR A 149 -0.25 3.45 -17.03
C THR A 149 -0.98 4.02 -18.23
N VAL A 150 -1.90 3.24 -18.82
CA VAL A 150 -2.74 3.69 -19.95
C VAL A 150 -3.66 4.83 -19.51
N SER A 151 -4.31 4.70 -18.35
CA SER A 151 -5.21 5.74 -17.80
C SER A 151 -4.48 7.06 -17.57
N ILE A 152 -3.29 7.02 -16.97
CA ILE A 152 -2.47 8.23 -16.75
C ILE A 152 -2.07 8.87 -18.08
N LYS A 153 -1.74 8.07 -19.09
CA LYS A 153 -1.40 8.59 -20.43
C LYS A 153 -2.61 9.27 -21.07
N LEU A 154 -3.79 8.66 -21.02
CA LEU A 154 -5.03 9.24 -21.54
C LEU A 154 -5.38 10.54 -20.82
N ILE A 155 -5.30 10.58 -19.49
CA ILE A 155 -5.55 11.78 -18.69
C ILE A 155 -4.58 12.90 -19.08
N GLN A 156 -3.31 12.59 -19.28
CA GLN A 156 -2.33 13.57 -19.72
C GLN A 156 -2.68 14.16 -21.10
N GLU A 157 -3.10 13.34 -22.04
CA GLU A 157 -3.44 13.77 -23.39
C GLU A 157 -4.75 14.55 -23.44
N LEU A 158 -5.80 14.07 -22.74
CA LEU A 158 -7.13 14.71 -22.77
C LEU A 158 -7.17 16.03 -22.00
N PHE A 159 -6.45 16.14 -20.87
CA PHE A 159 -6.53 17.28 -19.98
C PHE A 159 -5.25 18.12 -19.95
N ASN A 160 -4.23 17.77 -20.75
CA ASN A 160 -2.91 18.42 -20.77
C ASN A 160 -2.24 18.49 -19.38
N ILE A 161 -2.47 17.47 -18.54
CA ILE A 161 -1.99 17.41 -17.16
C ILE A 161 -0.71 16.57 -17.11
N LYS A 162 0.40 17.18 -16.70
CA LYS A 162 1.68 16.49 -16.55
C LYS A 162 1.79 15.87 -15.15
N THR A 163 1.14 14.72 -14.93
CA THR A 163 1.22 13.97 -13.67
C THR A 163 2.63 13.44 -13.41
N TYR A 164 3.20 12.74 -14.39
CA TYR A 164 4.55 12.19 -14.35
C TYR A 164 5.31 12.58 -15.63
N PRO A 165 5.82 13.82 -15.73
CA PRO A 165 6.36 14.34 -16.98
C PRO A 165 7.55 13.54 -17.51
N PHE A 166 8.32 12.90 -16.64
CA PHE A 166 9.45 12.05 -17.06
C PHE A 166 8.99 10.67 -17.56
N ALA A 167 8.01 10.05 -16.92
CA ALA A 167 7.56 8.69 -17.23
C ALA A 167 6.82 8.60 -18.57
N LEU A 168 6.25 9.71 -19.03
CA LEU A 168 5.39 9.76 -20.22
C LEU A 168 6.03 10.45 -21.41
N LYS A 169 7.34 10.79 -21.36
CA LYS A 169 8.08 11.43 -22.46
C LYS A 169 8.18 10.55 -23.70
N SER A 170 8.30 9.24 -23.52
CA SER A 170 8.38 8.29 -24.64
C SER A 170 7.73 6.97 -24.28
N ILE A 171 7.28 6.23 -25.29
CA ILE A 171 6.70 4.90 -25.13
C ILE A 171 7.68 3.91 -24.48
N LYS A 172 8.97 4.03 -24.77
CA LYS A 172 10.02 3.19 -24.17
C LYS A 172 10.11 3.40 -22.65
N ILE A 173 10.10 4.65 -22.19
CA ILE A 173 10.12 4.98 -20.77
C ILE A 173 8.83 4.51 -20.10
N MET A 174 7.69 4.66 -20.76
CA MET A 174 6.40 4.18 -20.25
C MET A 174 6.39 2.67 -20.05
N ILE A 175 6.90 1.90 -21.01
CA ILE A 175 7.04 0.44 -20.91
C ILE A 175 7.98 0.08 -19.76
N PHE A 176 9.13 0.75 -19.66
CA PHE A 176 10.09 0.52 -18.59
C PHE A 176 9.49 0.78 -17.19
N VAL A 177 8.80 1.90 -17.02
CA VAL A 177 8.15 2.26 -15.74
C VAL A 177 7.05 1.25 -15.39
N ASN A 178 6.24 0.81 -16.38
CA ASN A 178 5.22 -0.21 -16.16
C ASN A 178 5.83 -1.53 -15.72
N PHE A 179 6.87 -1.99 -16.44
CA PHE A 179 7.56 -3.24 -16.13
C PHE A 179 8.22 -3.20 -14.73
N THR A 180 8.90 -2.11 -14.41
CA THR A 180 9.50 -1.91 -13.07
C THR A 180 8.42 -1.88 -11.97
N GLY A 181 7.31 -1.21 -12.24
CA GLY A 181 6.16 -1.18 -11.32
C GLY A 181 5.58 -2.57 -11.09
N PHE A 182 5.38 -3.35 -12.16
CA PHE A 182 4.94 -4.73 -12.07
C PHE A 182 5.91 -5.60 -11.25
N LEU A 183 7.20 -5.57 -11.55
CA LEU A 183 8.22 -6.34 -10.82
C LEU A 183 8.24 -5.98 -9.34
N THR A 184 8.10 -4.70 -9.01
CA THR A 184 8.07 -4.24 -7.61
C THR A 184 6.82 -4.73 -6.87
N CYS A 185 5.65 -4.75 -7.52
CA CYS A 185 4.45 -5.36 -6.95
C CYS A 185 4.62 -6.87 -6.71
N VAL A 186 5.23 -7.58 -7.67
CA VAL A 186 5.51 -9.01 -7.54
C VAL A 186 6.46 -9.27 -6.37
N LEU A 187 7.50 -8.47 -6.22
CA LEU A 187 8.42 -8.56 -5.08
C LEU A 187 7.68 -8.31 -3.75
N GLY A 188 6.85 -7.29 -3.67
CA GLY A 188 5.99 -7.02 -2.50
C GLY A 188 5.07 -8.20 -2.18
N HIS A 189 4.50 -8.84 -3.19
CA HIS A 189 3.70 -10.06 -3.02
C HIS A 189 4.50 -11.21 -2.42
N TYR A 190 5.74 -11.45 -2.88
CA TYR A 190 6.60 -12.49 -2.30
C TYR A 190 7.05 -12.16 -0.88
N ILE A 191 7.33 -10.90 -0.57
CA ILE A 191 7.60 -10.45 0.81
C ILE A 191 6.39 -10.74 1.71
N TYR A 192 5.17 -10.43 1.26
CA TYR A 192 3.96 -10.76 1.99
C TYR A 192 3.83 -12.27 2.27
N ILE A 193 4.08 -13.11 1.26
CA ILE A 193 4.06 -14.57 1.41
C ILE A 193 5.10 -15.03 2.45
N PHE A 194 6.31 -14.49 2.37
CA PHE A 194 7.39 -14.83 3.29
C PHE A 194 7.03 -14.48 4.74
N LEU A 195 6.54 -13.26 4.99
CA LEU A 195 6.10 -12.82 6.32
C LEU A 195 4.94 -13.67 6.85
N SER A 196 4.04 -14.09 5.96
CA SER A 196 2.91 -14.95 6.33
C SER A 196 3.33 -16.36 6.73
N LYS A 197 4.34 -16.93 6.05
CA LYS A 197 4.89 -18.27 6.35
C LYS A 197 5.71 -18.27 7.63
N SER A 198 6.57 -17.28 7.83
CA SER A 198 7.38 -17.15 9.04
C SER A 198 6.52 -17.17 10.31
N LYS A 199 5.37 -16.49 10.26
CA LYS A 199 4.44 -16.44 11.38
C LYS A 199 3.75 -17.81 11.66
N LYS A 200 3.56 -18.62 10.63
CA LYS A 200 2.94 -19.95 10.79
C LYS A 200 3.88 -20.89 11.54
N SER A 201 5.17 -20.91 11.17
CA SER A 201 6.20 -21.72 11.83
C SER A 201 6.30 -21.40 13.33
N ASN A 202 6.38 -20.12 13.70
CA ASN A 202 6.48 -19.70 15.10
C ASN A 202 5.25 -20.09 15.94
N ASN A 203 4.06 -20.09 15.36
CA ASN A 203 2.85 -20.50 16.10
C ASN A 203 2.76 -22.01 16.28
N GLU A 204 3.25 -22.81 15.33
CA GLU A 204 3.30 -24.27 15.43
C GLU A 204 4.33 -24.69 16.50
N GLU A 205 5.48 -24.03 16.58
CA GLU A 205 6.49 -24.22 17.63
C GLU A 205 5.97 -23.83 19.04
N GLU A 206 5.20 -22.74 19.16
CA GLU A 206 4.56 -22.35 20.42
C GLU A 206 3.49 -23.37 20.86
N GLU A 207 2.67 -23.90 19.93
CA GLU A 207 1.66 -24.92 20.22
C GLU A 207 2.32 -26.24 20.67
N GLU A 208 3.40 -26.70 20.02
CA GLU A 208 4.16 -27.89 20.41
C GLU A 208 4.85 -27.75 21.79
N LEU A 209 5.41 -26.54 22.07
CA LEU A 209 6.02 -26.24 23.36
C LEU A 209 4.99 -26.28 24.51
N VAL A 210 3.79 -25.76 24.27
CA VAL A 210 2.70 -25.77 25.24
C VAL A 210 2.20 -27.21 25.50
N GLU A 211 2.06 -28.02 24.44
CA GLU A 211 1.69 -29.45 24.60
C GLU A 211 2.74 -30.27 25.34
N THR A 212 4.03 -30.00 25.12
CA THR A 212 5.13 -30.68 25.84
C THR A 212 5.26 -30.28 27.31
N VAL A 213 4.78 -29.11 27.70
CA VAL A 213 4.79 -28.61 29.09
C VAL A 213 3.58 -29.11 29.89
N ILE A 214 2.48 -29.45 29.22
CA ILE A 214 1.22 -29.90 29.86
C ILE A 214 1.19 -31.42 30.04
N ASN A 215 1.97 -32.19 29.30
CA ASN A 215 2.13 -33.65 29.43
C ASN A 215 3.34 -34.01 30.28
#